data_e50b53432ee5e2d31fb98d7c3c3b29ba
#
_entry.id   e50b53432ee5e2d31fb98d7c3c3b29ba
#
_cell.length_a   1.000
_cell.length_b   1.000
_cell.length_c   1.000
_cell.angle_alpha   90.00
_cell.angle_beta   90.00
_cell.angle_gamma   90.00
#
_symmetry.space_group_name_H-M   'P 1'
#
loop_
_entity.id
_entity.type
_entity.pdbx_description
1 polymer ?
#
loop_
_entity_poly.entity_id
_entity_poly.type
_entity_poly.pdbx_seq_one_letter_code
_entity_poly.pdbx_strand_id
1 'polypeptide(L)'
;MTKVDIYDTTLRDGSQGEGVNFTAQDKLRIAQRLDQFGVAFVEGGWPGSNPKDAEFFERARDVAWTTSKITAFGSTRRSNVTPEDDPNLRALIESGASVCTIFGKSSALHVTEVLRTTLDKNLAMIEESVAFLVSHGRRVIYDAEHFFDGYQKDADYAVATLLAAKRGGAETLVLCDTNGGSLPWQVEAIVTAVARRIDHPLGAHVHDDTGCAVANTLAAVRAGARHVQGTINGVGERCGNANLSVIIPNLELKLGLLALPPGQLKDLTEVSRFVAEVANLSTPSGMAYVGRSAFAHKGGVHVAAMRRHADSYQHADPALVGNESRVVVSDLSGRGNVLAKAEELGVLVADGEEVEALEQIKRAEARGLSYEGAEASISLLLRRRQPGYSAPFSILDYQVMVGKRQGVEFVEATVRLEVAGQVVHTAGDGNGPVSALDSALRKALSAHFPALSRIQLADYKVRILDSNSGTGAVTRVLIDSRDEHGSWSTVGASANIIDASMEALADSMEYGLGRR
;
A
#
# COMPACT_ATOMS: atom_id res chain seq x y z
N MET A 1 25.94 -13.12 -6.17
CA MET A 1 24.50 -13.27 -6.40
C MET A 1 24.16 -12.69 -7.77
N THR A 2 23.27 -13.32 -8.51
CA THR A 2 22.81 -12.82 -9.81
C THR A 2 21.90 -11.59 -9.56
N LYS A 3 22.14 -10.50 -10.31
CA LYS A 3 21.35 -9.27 -10.21
C LYS A 3 20.10 -9.36 -11.07
N VAL A 4 19.00 -8.79 -10.56
CA VAL A 4 17.76 -8.50 -11.29
C VAL A 4 17.50 -7.00 -11.18
N ASP A 5 17.42 -6.33 -12.32
CA ASP A 5 17.15 -4.90 -12.35
C ASP A 5 15.64 -4.65 -12.14
N ILE A 6 15.32 -3.88 -11.10
CA ILE A 6 13.96 -3.45 -10.81
C ILE A 6 13.68 -2.15 -11.56
N TYR A 7 12.59 -2.17 -12.32
CA TYR A 7 12.08 -1.03 -13.07
C TYR A 7 10.71 -0.64 -12.52
N ASP A 8 10.65 0.50 -11.86
CA ASP A 8 9.40 1.00 -11.28
C ASP A 8 8.65 1.88 -12.27
N THR A 9 7.40 1.52 -12.55
CA THR A 9 6.49 2.28 -13.41
C THR A 9 5.31 2.89 -12.61
N THR A 10 5.44 3.06 -11.31
CA THR A 10 4.39 3.65 -10.45
C THR A 10 3.96 5.03 -10.96
N LEU A 11 4.90 5.85 -11.43
CA LEU A 11 4.62 7.22 -11.84
C LEU A 11 3.99 7.32 -13.24
N ARG A 12 4.07 6.29 -14.06
CA ARG A 12 3.46 6.27 -15.40
C ARG A 12 2.29 5.31 -15.46
N ASP A 13 2.53 3.99 -15.44
CA ASP A 13 1.49 2.97 -15.52
C ASP A 13 0.63 2.93 -14.25
N GLY A 14 1.28 3.07 -13.09
CA GLY A 14 0.60 3.20 -11.82
C GLY A 14 -0.36 4.40 -11.77
N SER A 15 -0.01 5.51 -12.42
CA SER A 15 -0.88 6.71 -12.50
C SER A 15 -2.12 6.53 -13.38
N GLN A 16 -2.22 5.42 -14.12
CA GLN A 16 -3.41 5.05 -14.89
C GLN A 16 -4.46 4.32 -14.03
N GLY A 17 -4.12 3.99 -12.79
CA GLY A 17 -5.05 3.41 -11.83
C GLY A 17 -6.18 4.36 -11.47
N GLU A 18 -7.41 3.82 -11.34
CA GLU A 18 -8.55 4.62 -10.92
C GLU A 18 -8.30 5.25 -9.53
N GLY A 19 -8.55 6.54 -9.41
CA GLY A 19 -8.32 7.32 -8.17
C GLY A 19 -6.86 7.75 -7.93
N VAL A 20 -5.91 7.35 -8.78
CA VAL A 20 -4.51 7.77 -8.68
C VAL A 20 -4.25 9.01 -9.53
N ASN A 21 -3.81 10.09 -8.90
CA ASN A 21 -3.48 11.32 -9.61
C ASN A 21 -2.29 12.02 -8.94
N PHE A 22 -1.13 11.93 -9.59
CA PHE A 22 0.09 12.60 -9.14
C PHE A 22 0.27 13.95 -9.81
N THR A 23 0.69 14.96 -9.04
CA THR A 23 1.30 16.18 -9.57
C THR A 23 2.75 15.91 -9.97
N ALA A 24 3.38 16.81 -10.75
CA ALA A 24 4.81 16.70 -11.06
C ALA A 24 5.67 16.69 -9.77
N GLN A 25 5.25 17.41 -8.73
CA GLN A 25 5.93 17.42 -7.42
C GLN A 25 5.80 16.07 -6.69
N ASP A 26 4.62 15.45 -6.72
CA ASP A 26 4.41 14.12 -6.12
C ASP A 26 5.27 13.08 -6.82
N LYS A 27 5.30 13.09 -8.16
CA LYS A 27 6.18 12.23 -8.96
C LYS A 27 7.64 12.40 -8.55
N LEU A 28 8.09 13.63 -8.37
CA LEU A 28 9.47 13.91 -7.98
C LEU A 28 9.79 13.34 -6.58
N ARG A 29 8.89 13.53 -5.62
CA ARG A 29 9.04 12.98 -4.25
C ARG A 29 9.09 11.45 -4.26
N ILE A 30 8.20 10.80 -5.01
CA ILE A 30 8.19 9.33 -5.13
C ILE A 30 9.48 8.85 -5.83
N ALA A 31 9.90 9.48 -6.93
CA ALA A 31 11.13 9.11 -7.63
C ALA A 31 12.37 9.23 -6.72
N GLN A 32 12.47 10.30 -5.93
CA GLN A 32 13.56 10.48 -4.96
C GLN A 32 13.54 9.40 -3.86
N ARG A 33 12.36 8.99 -3.39
CA ARG A 33 12.23 7.92 -2.41
C ARG A 33 12.62 6.56 -3.00
N LEU A 34 12.27 6.29 -4.26
CA LEU A 34 12.65 5.08 -4.98
C LEU A 34 14.17 5.05 -5.27
N ASP A 35 14.78 6.18 -5.59
CA ASP A 35 16.24 6.30 -5.74
C ASP A 35 16.98 5.97 -4.43
N GLN A 36 16.52 6.50 -3.30
CA GLN A 36 17.04 6.18 -1.97
C GLN A 36 16.84 4.71 -1.62
N PHE A 37 15.72 4.12 -2.02
CA PHE A 37 15.44 2.70 -1.83
C PHE A 37 16.31 1.79 -2.70
N GLY A 38 16.89 2.34 -3.78
CA GLY A 38 17.84 1.64 -4.62
C GLY A 38 17.25 0.92 -5.83
N VAL A 39 16.07 1.34 -6.30
CA VAL A 39 15.47 0.86 -7.54
C VAL A 39 16.35 1.25 -8.74
N ALA A 40 16.57 0.34 -9.68
CA ALA A 40 17.51 0.57 -10.77
C ALA A 40 16.98 1.56 -11.82
N PHE A 41 15.68 1.53 -12.11
CA PHE A 41 15.03 2.40 -13.08
C PHE A 41 13.71 2.94 -12.52
N VAL A 42 13.44 4.22 -12.75
CA VAL A 42 12.16 4.88 -12.39
C VAL A 42 11.60 5.53 -13.66
N GLU A 43 10.44 5.07 -14.09
CA GLU A 43 9.74 5.58 -15.26
C GLU A 43 8.93 6.82 -14.88
N GLY A 44 9.42 7.99 -15.27
CA GLY A 44 8.85 9.28 -14.89
C GLY A 44 7.53 9.63 -15.54
N GLY A 45 7.26 9.09 -16.73
CA GLY A 45 6.05 9.37 -17.50
C GLY A 45 6.27 9.41 -19.00
N TRP A 46 5.25 9.86 -19.74
CA TRP A 46 5.23 10.02 -21.19
C TRP A 46 5.29 11.50 -21.58
N PRO A 47 6.48 12.09 -21.77
CA PRO A 47 6.64 13.53 -21.98
C PRO A 47 5.93 14.06 -23.24
N GLY A 48 5.81 13.23 -24.29
CA GLY A 48 5.11 13.59 -25.53
C GLY A 48 3.58 13.52 -25.44
N SER A 49 3.01 12.99 -24.36
CA SER A 49 1.57 12.78 -24.22
C SER A 49 0.94 13.64 -23.10
N ASN A 50 1.68 13.92 -22.04
CA ASN A 50 1.14 14.56 -20.84
C ASN A 50 2.03 15.73 -20.38
N PRO A 51 1.49 16.96 -20.28
CA PRO A 51 2.26 18.13 -19.80
C PRO A 51 2.84 17.97 -18.40
N LYS A 52 2.14 17.28 -17.48
CA LYS A 52 2.67 16.99 -16.14
C LYS A 52 3.92 16.12 -16.19
N ASP A 53 3.98 15.21 -17.16
CA ASP A 53 5.14 14.34 -17.34
C ASP A 53 6.32 15.12 -17.92
N ALA A 54 6.07 16.03 -18.87
CA ALA A 54 7.09 16.95 -19.36
C ALA A 54 7.67 17.82 -18.22
N GLU A 55 6.81 18.40 -17.36
CA GLU A 55 7.20 19.17 -16.17
C GLU A 55 8.03 18.31 -15.18
N PHE A 56 7.66 17.04 -15.00
CA PHE A 56 8.45 16.14 -14.16
C PHE A 56 9.89 16.02 -14.67
N PHE A 57 10.09 15.79 -15.98
CA PHE A 57 11.43 15.67 -16.56
C PHE A 57 12.24 16.96 -16.46
N GLU A 58 11.61 18.12 -16.61
CA GLU A 58 12.28 19.41 -16.40
C GLU A 58 12.85 19.50 -14.96
N ARG A 59 12.04 19.21 -13.97
CA ARG A 59 12.45 19.24 -12.55
C ARG A 59 13.44 18.14 -12.19
N ALA A 60 13.33 16.96 -12.80
CA ALA A 60 14.21 15.82 -12.54
C ALA A 60 15.65 16.04 -13.01
N ARG A 61 15.90 16.97 -13.94
CA ARG A 61 17.26 17.31 -14.42
C ARG A 61 18.15 17.91 -13.32
N ASP A 62 17.55 18.63 -12.40
CA ASP A 62 18.28 19.34 -11.32
C ASP A 62 18.52 18.44 -10.10
N VAL A 63 18.03 17.19 -10.13
CA VAL A 63 18.19 16.23 -9.03
C VAL A 63 19.43 15.39 -9.23
N ALA A 64 20.25 15.27 -8.20
CA ALA A 64 21.38 14.33 -8.17
C ALA A 64 20.87 12.92 -7.83
N TRP A 65 20.60 12.12 -8.85
CA TRP A 65 20.21 10.71 -8.71
C TRP A 65 21.41 9.86 -8.32
N THR A 66 21.25 8.99 -7.32
CA THR A 66 22.35 8.18 -6.77
C THR A 66 22.38 6.75 -7.32
N THR A 67 21.23 6.14 -7.47
CA THR A 67 21.06 4.74 -7.90
C THR A 67 20.20 4.64 -9.14
N SER A 68 19.04 5.31 -9.13
CA SER A 68 18.03 5.17 -10.16
C SER A 68 18.38 5.91 -11.44
N LYS A 69 18.07 5.29 -12.56
CA LYS A 69 18.04 5.96 -13.87
C LYS A 69 16.60 6.38 -14.17
N ILE A 70 16.39 7.69 -14.29
CA ILE A 70 15.09 8.22 -14.69
C ILE A 70 14.87 7.91 -16.16
N THR A 71 13.73 7.30 -16.47
CA THR A 71 13.39 6.76 -17.78
C THR A 71 12.18 7.46 -18.34
N ALA A 72 12.27 7.88 -19.62
CA ALA A 72 11.15 8.45 -20.35
C ALA A 72 10.45 7.36 -21.17
N PHE A 73 9.12 7.32 -21.10
CA PHE A 73 8.30 6.34 -21.80
C PHE A 73 7.67 6.93 -23.06
N GLY A 74 7.51 6.11 -24.10
CA GLY A 74 6.83 6.49 -25.33
C GLY A 74 6.55 5.29 -26.24
N SER A 75 6.02 5.57 -27.44
CA SER A 75 5.76 4.55 -28.45
C SER A 75 6.80 4.58 -29.57
N THR A 76 6.82 3.55 -30.39
CA THR A 76 7.45 3.62 -31.71
C THR A 76 6.84 4.74 -32.54
N ARG A 77 7.56 5.21 -33.57
CA ARG A 77 7.07 6.23 -34.49
C ARG A 77 5.74 5.86 -35.13
N ARG A 78 5.01 6.85 -35.60
CA ARG A 78 3.80 6.64 -36.41
C ARG A 78 4.17 6.06 -37.79
N SER A 79 3.25 5.31 -38.39
CA SER A 79 3.48 4.64 -39.68
C SER A 79 3.73 5.57 -40.87
N ASN A 80 3.27 6.80 -40.79
CA ASN A 80 3.27 7.81 -41.89
C ASN A 80 4.31 8.90 -41.72
N VAL A 81 5.19 8.85 -40.71
CA VAL A 81 6.26 9.84 -40.47
C VAL A 81 7.61 9.15 -40.31
N THR A 82 8.69 9.86 -40.58
CA THR A 82 10.06 9.39 -40.29
C THR A 82 10.35 9.48 -38.79
N PRO A 83 11.38 8.79 -38.26
CA PRO A 83 11.77 8.95 -36.86
C PRO A 83 12.10 10.41 -36.49
N GLU A 84 12.76 11.16 -37.41
CA GLU A 84 13.18 12.54 -37.20
C GLU A 84 11.98 13.50 -37.09
N ASP A 85 10.88 13.20 -37.77
CA ASP A 85 9.68 14.01 -37.77
C ASP A 85 8.64 13.59 -36.76
N ASP A 86 8.86 12.48 -36.07
CA ASP A 86 7.90 11.97 -35.07
C ASP A 86 7.95 12.79 -33.76
N PRO A 87 6.85 13.49 -33.41
CA PRO A 87 6.83 14.34 -32.21
C PRO A 87 7.07 13.58 -30.92
N ASN A 88 6.64 12.30 -30.83
CA ASN A 88 6.82 11.48 -29.65
C ASN A 88 8.30 11.12 -29.46
N LEU A 89 9.00 10.68 -30.51
CA LEU A 89 10.43 10.39 -30.43
C LEU A 89 11.26 11.63 -30.10
N ARG A 90 10.89 12.79 -30.66
CA ARG A 90 11.53 14.07 -30.29
C ARG A 90 11.32 14.42 -28.84
N ALA A 91 10.10 14.29 -28.31
CA ALA A 91 9.82 14.56 -26.90
C ALA A 91 10.61 13.64 -25.96
N LEU A 92 10.86 12.38 -26.35
CA LEU A 92 11.74 11.48 -25.59
C LEU A 92 13.19 12.01 -25.51
N ILE A 93 13.73 12.53 -26.62
CA ILE A 93 15.07 13.13 -26.64
C ILE A 93 15.09 14.42 -25.80
N GLU A 94 14.10 15.29 -25.98
CA GLU A 94 13.97 16.59 -25.30
C GLU A 94 13.76 16.43 -23.78
N SER A 95 13.21 15.31 -23.31
CA SER A 95 13.07 15.01 -21.89
C SER A 95 14.40 15.07 -21.12
N GLY A 96 15.52 14.80 -21.82
CA GLY A 96 16.85 14.73 -21.22
C GLY A 96 17.13 13.41 -20.48
N ALA A 97 16.17 12.48 -20.43
CA ALA A 97 16.37 11.17 -19.82
C ALA A 97 17.46 10.39 -20.57
N SER A 98 18.37 9.77 -19.81
CA SER A 98 19.45 8.94 -20.39
C SER A 98 18.94 7.59 -20.90
N VAL A 99 17.80 7.14 -20.42
CA VAL A 99 17.14 5.90 -20.79
C VAL A 99 15.75 6.22 -21.35
N CYS A 100 15.40 5.61 -22.47
CA CYS A 100 14.06 5.68 -23.04
C CYS A 100 13.48 4.27 -23.13
N THR A 101 12.26 4.08 -22.65
CA THR A 101 11.49 2.87 -22.86
C THR A 101 10.43 3.17 -23.93
N ILE A 102 10.44 2.38 -25.00
CA ILE A 102 9.43 2.53 -26.06
C ILE A 102 8.70 1.20 -26.27
N PHE A 103 7.36 1.30 -26.37
CA PHE A 103 6.56 0.14 -26.72
C PHE A 103 6.28 0.05 -28.21
N GLY A 104 6.20 -1.18 -28.71
CA GLY A 104 5.73 -1.51 -30.05
C GLY A 104 4.83 -2.73 -30.03
N LYS A 105 3.91 -2.82 -31.00
CA LYS A 105 2.93 -3.92 -31.04
C LYS A 105 3.59 -5.22 -31.47
N SER A 106 3.40 -6.29 -30.69
CA SER A 106 3.95 -7.62 -30.93
C SER A 106 2.86 -8.67 -31.27
N SER A 107 1.62 -8.25 -31.40
CA SER A 107 0.49 -9.07 -31.86
C SER A 107 0.03 -8.62 -33.23
N ALA A 108 -0.07 -9.56 -34.19
CA ALA A 108 -0.55 -9.27 -35.56
C ALA A 108 -1.92 -8.59 -35.56
N LEU A 109 -2.84 -8.99 -34.67
CA LEU A 109 -4.14 -8.36 -34.47
C LEU A 109 -4.01 -6.86 -34.24
N HIS A 110 -3.12 -6.44 -33.32
CA HIS A 110 -2.95 -5.01 -32.99
C HIS A 110 -2.30 -4.24 -34.13
N VAL A 111 -1.44 -4.88 -34.91
CA VAL A 111 -0.81 -4.25 -36.06
C VAL A 111 -1.82 -4.00 -37.18
N THR A 112 -2.62 -5.00 -37.51
CA THR A 112 -3.55 -4.90 -38.65
C THR A 112 -4.82 -4.12 -38.31
N GLU A 113 -5.42 -4.36 -37.14
CA GLU A 113 -6.72 -3.80 -36.78
C GLU A 113 -6.61 -2.46 -36.00
N VAL A 114 -5.59 -2.31 -35.16
CA VAL A 114 -5.44 -1.11 -34.32
C VAL A 114 -4.53 -0.08 -34.98
N LEU A 115 -3.29 -0.47 -35.35
CA LEU A 115 -2.37 0.42 -36.06
C LEU A 115 -2.74 0.61 -37.55
N ARG A 116 -3.50 -0.31 -38.12
CA ARG A 116 -3.93 -0.36 -39.50
C ARG A 116 -2.74 -0.25 -40.47
N THR A 117 -1.74 -1.06 -40.22
CA THR A 117 -0.53 -1.11 -41.04
C THR A 117 -0.12 -2.57 -41.31
N THR A 118 0.94 -2.79 -42.10
CA THR A 118 1.42 -4.14 -42.38
C THR A 118 2.41 -4.61 -41.33
N LEU A 119 2.57 -5.92 -41.21
CA LEU A 119 3.51 -6.56 -40.28
C LEU A 119 4.95 -6.09 -40.55
N ASP A 120 5.38 -6.08 -41.81
CA ASP A 120 6.72 -5.60 -42.22
C ASP A 120 6.93 -4.13 -41.87
N LYS A 121 5.91 -3.30 -42.06
CA LYS A 121 5.99 -1.88 -41.71
C LYS A 121 6.14 -1.69 -40.22
N ASN A 122 5.44 -2.49 -39.38
CA ASN A 122 5.59 -2.44 -37.94
C ASN A 122 6.99 -2.86 -37.51
N LEU A 123 7.58 -3.90 -38.13
CA LEU A 123 8.97 -4.28 -37.84
C LEU A 123 9.96 -3.14 -38.16
N ALA A 124 9.76 -2.46 -39.31
CA ALA A 124 10.57 -1.29 -39.66
C ALA A 124 10.38 -0.15 -38.67
N MET A 125 9.14 0.13 -38.24
CA MET A 125 8.85 1.17 -37.23
C MET A 125 9.58 0.89 -35.91
N ILE A 126 9.61 -0.36 -35.45
CA ILE A 126 10.32 -0.78 -34.25
C ILE A 126 11.83 -0.53 -34.39
N GLU A 127 12.44 -1.11 -35.44
CA GLU A 127 13.88 -1.03 -35.68
C GLU A 127 14.36 0.42 -35.84
N GLU A 128 13.68 1.22 -36.69
CA GLU A 128 14.03 2.61 -36.96
C GLU A 128 13.87 3.50 -35.72
N SER A 129 12.80 3.31 -34.91
CA SER A 129 12.58 4.09 -33.68
C SER A 129 13.66 3.83 -32.63
N VAL A 130 14.01 2.57 -32.43
CA VAL A 130 15.09 2.20 -31.52
C VAL A 130 16.42 2.77 -32.00
N ALA A 131 16.77 2.56 -33.27
CA ALA A 131 18.01 3.06 -33.87
C ALA A 131 18.13 4.58 -33.78
N PHE A 132 17.02 5.29 -33.98
CA PHE A 132 16.97 6.75 -33.86
C PHE A 132 17.31 7.24 -32.45
N LEU A 133 16.72 6.66 -31.41
CA LEU A 133 16.99 7.01 -30.01
C LEU A 133 18.44 6.66 -29.64
N VAL A 134 18.94 5.51 -30.08
CA VAL A 134 20.32 5.07 -29.84
C VAL A 134 21.31 6.02 -30.51
N SER A 135 21.04 6.48 -31.76
CA SER A 135 21.90 7.43 -32.48
C SER A 135 21.97 8.80 -31.78
N HIS A 136 20.96 9.14 -30.97
CA HIS A 136 20.94 10.33 -30.12
C HIS A 136 21.52 10.08 -28.71
N GLY A 137 22.26 8.99 -28.52
CA GLY A 137 22.94 8.66 -27.26
C GLY A 137 22.02 8.18 -26.14
N ARG A 138 20.81 7.72 -26.45
CA ARG A 138 19.90 7.15 -25.45
C ARG A 138 20.09 5.64 -25.34
N ARG A 139 20.06 5.12 -24.11
CA ARG A 139 19.88 3.69 -23.88
C ARG A 139 18.40 3.38 -24.11
N VAL A 140 18.09 2.30 -24.79
CA VAL A 140 16.70 1.98 -25.16
C VAL A 140 16.29 0.63 -24.56
N ILE A 141 15.18 0.63 -23.82
CA ILE A 141 14.44 -0.54 -23.40
C ILE A 141 13.24 -0.67 -24.34
N TYR A 142 13.03 -1.85 -24.89
CA TYR A 142 11.91 -2.10 -25.79
C TYR A 142 10.85 -2.97 -25.12
N ASP A 143 9.64 -2.41 -24.94
CA ASP A 143 8.49 -3.12 -24.41
C ASP A 143 7.68 -3.72 -25.57
N ALA A 144 7.72 -5.04 -25.69
CA ALA A 144 6.96 -5.79 -26.70
C ALA A 144 5.50 -5.93 -26.25
N GLU A 145 4.70 -4.91 -26.52
CA GLU A 145 3.32 -4.82 -26.06
C GLU A 145 2.44 -5.92 -26.65
N HIS A 146 1.59 -6.56 -25.82
CA HIS A 146 0.80 -7.75 -26.15
C HIS A 146 1.64 -8.95 -26.61
N PHE A 147 2.85 -9.11 -26.06
CA PHE A 147 3.76 -10.16 -26.51
C PHE A 147 3.21 -11.56 -26.27
N PHE A 148 2.71 -11.85 -25.07
CA PHE A 148 2.23 -13.18 -24.73
C PHE A 148 1.02 -13.59 -25.56
N ASP A 149 0.07 -12.69 -25.78
CA ASP A 149 -1.08 -12.93 -26.66
C ASP A 149 -0.66 -13.13 -28.12
N GLY A 150 0.28 -12.29 -28.58
CA GLY A 150 0.84 -12.37 -29.91
C GLY A 150 1.59 -13.67 -30.15
N TYR A 151 2.44 -14.08 -29.18
CA TYR A 151 3.23 -15.31 -29.25
C TYR A 151 2.35 -16.57 -29.31
N GLN A 152 1.25 -16.61 -28.55
CA GLN A 152 0.33 -17.75 -28.58
C GLN A 152 -0.36 -17.90 -29.94
N LYS A 153 -0.55 -16.81 -30.69
CA LYS A 153 -1.20 -16.82 -32.02
C LYS A 153 -0.20 -16.97 -33.16
N ASP A 154 0.92 -16.27 -33.08
CA ASP A 154 1.99 -16.26 -34.09
C ASP A 154 3.33 -16.02 -33.39
N ALA A 155 3.98 -17.11 -32.97
CA ALA A 155 5.24 -17.06 -32.24
C ALA A 155 6.38 -16.48 -33.08
N ASP A 156 6.37 -16.71 -34.41
CA ASP A 156 7.43 -16.25 -35.29
C ASP A 156 7.36 -14.74 -35.48
N TYR A 157 6.16 -14.18 -35.68
CA TYR A 157 5.98 -12.75 -35.76
C TYR A 157 6.32 -12.04 -34.43
N ALA A 158 5.82 -12.56 -33.30
CA ALA A 158 6.14 -11.99 -31.99
C ALA A 158 7.65 -11.94 -31.74
N VAL A 159 8.37 -13.02 -32.07
CA VAL A 159 9.84 -13.03 -31.98
C VAL A 159 10.50 -12.08 -32.99
N ALA A 160 9.94 -11.93 -34.20
CA ALA A 160 10.47 -10.98 -35.18
C ALA A 160 10.44 -9.54 -34.68
N THR A 161 9.45 -9.14 -33.86
CA THR A 161 9.40 -7.80 -33.24
C THR A 161 10.56 -7.58 -32.25
N LEU A 162 10.90 -8.59 -31.44
CA LEU A 162 12.07 -8.52 -30.56
C LEU A 162 13.39 -8.44 -31.34
N LEU A 163 13.49 -9.20 -32.45
CA LEU A 163 14.68 -9.14 -33.30
C LEU A 163 14.83 -7.80 -34.01
N ALA A 164 13.73 -7.15 -34.41
CA ALA A 164 13.74 -5.80 -34.96
C ALA A 164 14.26 -4.78 -33.93
N ALA A 165 13.77 -4.83 -32.68
CA ALA A 165 14.27 -3.98 -31.60
C ALA A 165 15.75 -4.23 -31.29
N LYS A 166 16.19 -5.51 -31.28
CA LYS A 166 17.60 -5.89 -31.12
C LYS A 166 18.47 -5.31 -32.23
N ARG A 167 18.05 -5.39 -33.49
CA ARG A 167 18.80 -4.79 -34.63
C ARG A 167 18.89 -3.26 -34.52
N GLY A 168 17.85 -2.61 -34.02
CA GLY A 168 17.85 -1.19 -33.70
C GLY A 168 18.81 -0.80 -32.57
N GLY A 169 19.24 -1.76 -31.75
CA GLY A 169 20.18 -1.55 -30.63
C GLY A 169 19.52 -1.40 -29.26
N ALA A 170 18.31 -1.94 -29.08
CA ALA A 170 17.69 -2.00 -27.75
C ALA A 170 18.58 -2.79 -26.79
N GLU A 171 18.75 -2.29 -25.57
CA GLU A 171 19.58 -2.93 -24.53
C GLU A 171 18.86 -4.07 -23.83
N THR A 172 17.57 -3.93 -23.64
CA THR A 172 16.70 -4.93 -22.99
C THR A 172 15.41 -5.10 -23.78
N LEU A 173 14.97 -6.35 -23.91
CA LEU A 173 13.71 -6.71 -24.58
C LEU A 173 12.73 -7.20 -23.51
N VAL A 174 11.66 -6.44 -23.30
CA VAL A 174 10.67 -6.71 -22.27
C VAL A 174 9.43 -7.37 -22.88
N LEU A 175 9.06 -8.53 -22.35
CA LEU A 175 7.89 -9.28 -22.78
C LEU A 175 6.69 -8.82 -21.95
N CYS A 176 5.68 -8.23 -22.62
CA CYS A 176 4.54 -7.63 -21.93
C CYS A 176 3.31 -8.55 -21.98
N ASP A 177 2.78 -8.90 -20.80
CA ASP A 177 1.43 -9.45 -20.63
C ASP A 177 0.45 -8.29 -20.38
N THR A 178 0.19 -7.54 -21.45
CA THR A 178 -0.59 -6.29 -21.42
C THR A 178 -2.03 -6.50 -20.98
N ASN A 179 -2.62 -7.67 -21.33
CA ASN A 179 -3.97 -8.04 -20.90
C ASN A 179 -4.01 -8.74 -19.53
N GLY A 180 -2.85 -9.06 -18.94
CA GLY A 180 -2.77 -9.76 -17.66
C GLY A 180 -3.41 -11.15 -17.68
N GLY A 181 -3.51 -11.77 -18.88
CA GLY A 181 -4.26 -13.00 -19.12
C GLY A 181 -3.44 -14.28 -19.01
N SER A 182 -2.13 -14.21 -18.87
CA SER A 182 -1.24 -15.36 -18.85
C SER A 182 -1.19 -16.04 -17.48
N LEU A 183 -0.92 -17.35 -17.48
CA LEU A 183 -0.69 -18.12 -16.26
C LEU A 183 0.80 -18.45 -16.07
N PRO A 184 1.30 -18.71 -14.85
CA PRO A 184 2.73 -18.81 -14.58
C PRO A 184 3.46 -19.85 -15.45
N TRP A 185 2.87 -20.99 -15.71
CA TRP A 185 3.48 -22.02 -16.56
C TRP A 185 3.55 -21.64 -18.04
N GLN A 186 2.59 -20.82 -18.52
CA GLN A 186 2.61 -20.27 -19.87
C GLN A 186 3.74 -19.25 -20.01
N VAL A 187 3.86 -18.35 -19.03
CA VAL A 187 4.95 -17.35 -18.97
C VAL A 187 6.31 -18.06 -18.95
N GLU A 188 6.51 -19.03 -18.06
CA GLU A 188 7.77 -19.79 -17.96
C GLU A 188 8.13 -20.48 -19.29
N ALA A 189 7.15 -21.14 -19.93
CA ALA A 189 7.37 -21.82 -21.20
C ALA A 189 7.72 -20.84 -22.32
N ILE A 190 7.00 -19.74 -22.46
CA ILE A 190 7.22 -18.74 -23.51
C ILE A 190 8.57 -18.04 -23.32
N VAL A 191 8.86 -17.56 -22.11
CA VAL A 191 10.15 -16.89 -21.82
C VAL A 191 11.32 -17.83 -22.06
N THR A 192 11.21 -19.10 -21.64
CA THR A 192 12.23 -20.12 -21.91
C THR A 192 12.44 -20.34 -23.41
N ALA A 193 11.36 -20.42 -24.19
CA ALA A 193 11.43 -20.58 -25.64
C ALA A 193 12.07 -19.36 -26.32
N VAL A 194 11.74 -18.14 -25.88
CA VAL A 194 12.33 -16.91 -26.39
C VAL A 194 13.82 -16.82 -26.03
N ALA A 195 14.19 -17.13 -24.79
CA ALA A 195 15.60 -17.12 -24.35
C ALA A 195 16.50 -18.08 -25.14
N ARG A 196 15.95 -19.17 -25.65
CA ARG A 196 16.65 -20.10 -26.54
C ARG A 196 16.83 -19.59 -27.98
N ARG A 197 15.95 -18.70 -28.41
CA ARG A 197 15.95 -18.13 -29.78
C ARG A 197 16.71 -16.81 -29.87
N ILE A 198 16.80 -16.08 -28.75
CA ILE A 198 17.37 -14.73 -28.72
C ILE A 198 18.39 -14.68 -27.58
N ASP A 199 19.66 -14.61 -27.94
CA ASP A 199 20.73 -14.29 -26.98
C ASP A 199 20.76 -12.79 -26.74
N HIS A 200 19.97 -12.33 -25.75
CA HIS A 200 19.83 -10.91 -25.39
C HIS A 200 19.20 -10.77 -24.01
N PRO A 201 19.48 -9.70 -23.25
CA PRO A 201 18.81 -9.43 -21.97
C PRO A 201 17.29 -9.36 -22.13
N LEU A 202 16.58 -10.18 -21.33
CA LEU A 202 15.12 -10.21 -21.32
C LEU A 202 14.55 -9.60 -20.04
N GLY A 203 13.41 -8.95 -20.18
CA GLY A 203 12.59 -8.45 -19.08
C GLY A 203 11.15 -8.96 -19.14
N ALA A 204 10.39 -8.67 -18.09
CA ALA A 204 8.96 -8.95 -18.01
C ALA A 204 8.19 -7.75 -17.46
N HIS A 205 7.05 -7.45 -18.10
CA HIS A 205 6.05 -6.49 -17.65
C HIS A 205 4.68 -7.17 -17.65
N VAL A 206 4.02 -7.23 -16.50
CA VAL A 206 2.81 -8.06 -16.34
C VAL A 206 1.73 -7.30 -15.60
N HIS A 207 0.50 -7.32 -16.14
CA HIS A 207 -0.71 -6.86 -15.47
C HIS A 207 -1.36 -7.98 -14.65
N ASP A 208 -2.23 -7.63 -13.68
CA ASP A 208 -2.73 -8.54 -12.64
C ASP A 208 -4.19 -8.99 -12.84
N ASP A 209 -4.68 -8.98 -14.09
CA ASP A 209 -6.09 -9.26 -14.40
C ASP A 209 -6.52 -10.71 -14.05
N THR A 210 -5.58 -11.64 -14.03
CA THR A 210 -5.81 -13.01 -13.53
C THR A 210 -5.42 -13.22 -12.07
N GLY A 211 -4.95 -12.18 -11.36
CA GLY A 211 -4.40 -12.29 -10.01
C GLY A 211 -3.05 -13.03 -9.95
N CYS A 212 -2.34 -13.14 -11.08
CA CYS A 212 -1.12 -13.94 -11.19
C CYS A 212 0.14 -13.10 -11.47
N ALA A 213 0.07 -11.78 -11.50
CA ALA A 213 1.18 -10.94 -11.96
C ALA A 213 2.48 -11.18 -11.19
N VAL A 214 2.42 -11.32 -9.86
CA VAL A 214 3.61 -11.63 -9.05
C VAL A 214 4.18 -13.00 -9.44
N ALA A 215 3.34 -14.03 -9.52
CA ALA A 215 3.76 -15.39 -9.88
C ALA A 215 4.31 -15.45 -11.31
N ASN A 216 3.68 -14.73 -12.25
CA ASN A 216 4.12 -14.61 -13.64
C ASN A 216 5.50 -13.96 -13.73
N THR A 217 5.73 -12.87 -12.99
CA THR A 217 7.03 -12.20 -12.93
C THR A 217 8.13 -13.12 -12.38
N LEU A 218 7.85 -13.83 -11.29
CA LEU A 218 8.80 -14.78 -10.72
C LEU A 218 9.08 -15.96 -11.67
N ALA A 219 8.07 -16.43 -12.40
CA ALA A 219 8.22 -17.46 -13.44
C ALA A 219 9.10 -16.97 -14.61
N ALA A 220 8.92 -15.71 -15.05
CA ALA A 220 9.78 -15.10 -16.07
C ALA A 220 11.25 -15.00 -15.60
N VAL A 221 11.47 -14.60 -14.33
CA VAL A 221 12.82 -14.54 -13.75
C VAL A 221 13.48 -15.92 -13.68
N ARG A 222 12.73 -16.95 -13.29
CA ARG A 222 13.21 -18.35 -13.32
C ARG A 222 13.58 -18.80 -14.72
N ALA A 223 12.82 -18.38 -15.73
CA ALA A 223 13.07 -18.68 -17.13
C ALA A 223 14.21 -17.87 -17.77
N GLY A 224 14.82 -16.93 -17.04
CA GLY A 224 16.01 -16.19 -17.50
C GLY A 224 15.85 -14.66 -17.60
N ALA A 225 14.66 -14.10 -17.39
CA ALA A 225 14.51 -12.64 -17.33
C ALA A 225 15.32 -12.03 -16.17
N ARG A 226 15.93 -10.88 -16.42
CA ARG A 226 16.76 -10.16 -15.44
C ARG A 226 16.39 -8.68 -15.30
N HIS A 227 15.32 -8.26 -15.95
CA HIS A 227 14.70 -6.94 -15.84
C HIS A 227 13.23 -7.15 -15.52
N VAL A 228 12.74 -6.52 -14.44
CA VAL A 228 11.39 -6.70 -13.93
C VAL A 228 10.72 -5.34 -13.82
N GLN A 229 9.64 -5.17 -14.55
CA GLN A 229 8.79 -3.98 -14.48
C GLN A 229 7.58 -4.24 -13.57
N GLY A 230 7.17 -3.21 -12.83
CA GLY A 230 5.99 -3.25 -11.98
C GLY A 230 5.81 -1.95 -11.22
N THR A 231 4.87 -1.93 -10.30
CA THR A 231 4.58 -0.75 -9.48
C THR A 231 4.65 -1.06 -7.99
N ILE A 232 5.02 -0.08 -7.18
CA ILE A 232 4.87 -0.20 -5.74
C ILE A 232 3.39 -0.39 -5.42
N ASN A 233 3.09 -1.37 -4.57
CA ASN A 233 1.73 -1.77 -4.19
C ASN A 233 0.85 -2.32 -5.32
N GLY A 234 1.39 -2.57 -6.50
CA GLY A 234 0.65 -3.13 -7.61
C GLY A 234 -0.38 -2.19 -8.25
N VAL A 235 -0.28 -0.87 -8.00
CA VAL A 235 -1.22 0.09 -8.57
C VAL A 235 -1.11 0.14 -10.10
N GLY A 236 -2.22 0.41 -10.79
CA GLY A 236 -2.25 0.49 -12.24
C GLY A 236 -3.65 0.37 -12.81
N GLU A 237 -3.74 0.37 -14.13
CA GLU A 237 -5.00 0.26 -14.86
C GLU A 237 -5.69 -1.09 -14.57
N ARG A 238 -7.01 -1.12 -14.57
CA ARG A 238 -7.86 -2.31 -14.31
C ARG A 238 -7.56 -2.96 -12.95
N CYS A 239 -6.94 -4.15 -12.95
CA CYS A 239 -6.55 -4.88 -11.74
C CYS A 239 -5.16 -4.52 -11.20
N GLY A 240 -4.44 -3.64 -11.91
CA GLY A 240 -3.11 -3.18 -11.54
C GLY A 240 -1.98 -3.90 -12.25
N ASN A 241 -0.76 -3.60 -11.81
CA ASN A 241 0.51 -4.14 -12.29
C ASN A 241 1.09 -5.18 -11.33
N ALA A 242 2.14 -5.85 -11.77
CA ALA A 242 2.97 -6.69 -10.92
C ALA A 242 3.45 -5.91 -9.69
N ASN A 243 3.11 -6.39 -8.48
CA ASN A 243 3.36 -5.69 -7.24
C ASN A 243 4.83 -5.81 -6.79
N LEU A 244 5.61 -4.75 -6.96
CA LEU A 244 7.02 -4.69 -6.56
C LEU A 244 7.20 -4.85 -5.06
N SER A 245 6.25 -4.42 -4.24
CA SER A 245 6.32 -4.62 -2.78
C SER A 245 6.27 -6.10 -2.37
N VAL A 246 5.85 -6.99 -3.28
CA VAL A 246 5.83 -8.43 -3.09
C VAL A 246 6.94 -9.12 -3.88
N ILE A 247 7.24 -8.64 -5.09
CA ILE A 247 8.25 -9.24 -5.98
C ILE A 247 9.65 -9.08 -5.39
N ILE A 248 10.02 -7.88 -4.97
CA ILE A 248 11.38 -7.58 -4.45
C ILE A 248 11.77 -8.53 -3.29
N PRO A 249 10.96 -8.66 -2.22
CA PRO A 249 11.31 -9.57 -1.14
C PRO A 249 11.31 -11.05 -1.57
N ASN A 250 10.47 -11.46 -2.54
CA ASN A 250 10.54 -12.81 -3.08
C ASN A 250 11.84 -13.07 -3.86
N LEU A 251 12.31 -12.10 -4.65
CA LEU A 251 13.59 -12.21 -5.34
C LEU A 251 14.76 -12.38 -4.36
N GLU A 252 14.81 -11.56 -3.31
CA GLU A 252 15.92 -11.59 -2.36
C GLU A 252 15.82 -12.74 -1.34
N LEU A 253 14.66 -12.86 -0.65
CA LEU A 253 14.50 -13.78 0.48
C LEU A 253 14.19 -15.22 0.06
N LYS A 254 13.59 -15.44 -1.13
CA LYS A 254 13.17 -16.77 -1.57
C LYS A 254 14.02 -17.30 -2.73
N LEU A 255 14.46 -16.44 -3.64
CA LEU A 255 15.27 -16.85 -4.79
C LEU A 255 16.77 -16.55 -4.62
N GLY A 256 17.19 -15.82 -3.59
CA GLY A 256 18.59 -15.48 -3.34
C GLY A 256 19.21 -14.60 -4.45
N LEU A 257 18.38 -13.80 -5.13
CA LEU A 257 18.79 -12.87 -6.16
C LEU A 257 18.99 -11.47 -5.58
N LEU A 258 19.79 -10.62 -6.22
CA LEU A 258 20.02 -9.25 -5.79
C LEU A 258 19.10 -8.32 -6.57
N ALA A 259 18.07 -7.77 -5.90
CA ALA A 259 17.12 -6.81 -6.49
C ALA A 259 17.45 -5.36 -6.10
N LEU A 260 17.93 -5.15 -4.88
CA LEU A 260 18.29 -3.85 -4.30
C LEU A 260 19.75 -3.84 -3.83
N PRO A 261 20.35 -2.67 -3.57
CA PRO A 261 21.59 -2.60 -2.84
C PRO A 261 21.47 -3.27 -1.46
N PRO A 262 22.53 -3.92 -0.95
CA PRO A 262 22.48 -4.65 0.32
C PRO A 262 21.98 -3.80 1.48
N GLY A 263 21.02 -4.31 2.23
CA GLY A 263 20.45 -3.68 3.41
C GLY A 263 19.30 -2.70 3.15
N GLN A 264 18.92 -2.45 1.91
CA GLN A 264 17.81 -1.55 1.57
C GLN A 264 16.43 -2.20 1.72
N LEU A 265 16.34 -3.53 1.66
CA LEU A 265 15.06 -4.23 1.76
C LEU A 265 14.27 -3.89 3.03
N LYS A 266 14.93 -3.54 4.13
CA LYS A 266 14.33 -3.12 5.40
C LYS A 266 13.46 -1.85 5.28
N ASP A 267 13.63 -1.06 4.22
CA ASP A 267 12.86 0.17 4.00
C ASP A 267 11.58 -0.07 3.18
N LEU A 268 11.34 -1.32 2.75
CA LEU A 268 10.24 -1.68 1.84
C LEU A 268 8.85 -1.27 2.38
N THR A 269 8.58 -1.55 3.66
CA THR A 269 7.28 -1.22 4.27
C THR A 269 7.06 0.29 4.32
N GLU A 270 8.09 1.08 4.61
CA GLU A 270 8.02 2.54 4.62
C GLU A 270 7.79 3.09 3.21
N VAL A 271 8.52 2.57 2.19
CA VAL A 271 8.33 2.95 0.78
C VAL A 271 6.89 2.65 0.32
N SER A 272 6.39 1.46 0.65
CA SER A 272 5.00 1.06 0.33
C SER A 272 3.98 2.04 0.93
N ARG A 273 4.13 2.40 2.21
CA ARG A 273 3.25 3.36 2.91
C ARG A 273 3.36 4.76 2.33
N PHE A 274 4.58 5.23 2.08
CA PHE A 274 4.83 6.55 1.51
C PHE A 274 4.16 6.71 0.13
N VAL A 275 4.31 5.72 -0.76
CA VAL A 275 3.67 5.76 -2.08
C VAL A 275 2.15 5.75 -1.95
N ALA A 276 1.58 4.92 -1.07
CA ALA A 276 0.15 4.88 -0.83
C ALA A 276 -0.38 6.21 -0.28
N GLU A 277 0.33 6.83 0.65
CA GLU A 277 -0.03 8.15 1.22
C GLU A 277 -0.03 9.24 0.14
N VAL A 278 1.02 9.33 -0.67
CA VAL A 278 1.10 10.32 -1.75
C VAL A 278 0.03 10.07 -2.81
N ALA A 279 -0.30 8.79 -3.09
CA ALA A 279 -1.37 8.41 -4.01
C ALA A 279 -2.79 8.60 -3.40
N ASN A 280 -2.90 8.95 -2.12
CA ASN A 280 -4.15 8.99 -1.37
C ASN A 280 -4.93 7.64 -1.41
N LEU A 281 -4.19 6.54 -1.36
CA LEU A 281 -4.72 5.19 -1.36
C LEU A 281 -4.59 4.53 0.01
N SER A 282 -5.56 3.71 0.37
CA SER A 282 -5.47 2.87 1.56
C SER A 282 -4.83 1.52 1.19
N THR A 283 -3.71 1.19 1.84
CA THR A 283 -3.05 -0.11 1.65
C THR A 283 -3.86 -1.21 2.35
N PRO A 284 -4.21 -2.31 1.65
CA PRO A 284 -4.85 -3.46 2.29
C PRO A 284 -4.02 -3.99 3.46
N SER A 285 -4.65 -4.17 4.63
CA SER A 285 -3.93 -4.62 5.83
C SER A 285 -3.28 -6.00 5.65
N GLY A 286 -3.87 -6.87 4.82
CA GLY A 286 -3.35 -8.20 4.49
C GLY A 286 -2.38 -8.25 3.32
N MET A 287 -1.91 -7.13 2.78
CA MET A 287 -0.93 -7.14 1.69
C MET A 287 0.34 -7.86 2.13
N ALA A 288 0.80 -8.80 1.31
CA ALA A 288 1.98 -9.61 1.63
C ALA A 288 3.21 -8.72 1.93
N TYR A 289 4.00 -9.09 2.92
CA TYR A 289 5.19 -8.42 3.45
C TYR A 289 4.96 -7.04 4.10
N VAL A 290 4.23 -6.13 3.49
CA VAL A 290 4.15 -4.71 3.90
C VAL A 290 2.86 -4.33 4.63
N GLY A 291 1.82 -5.16 4.51
CA GLY A 291 0.55 -4.91 5.19
C GLY A 291 0.67 -5.00 6.71
N ARG A 292 -0.16 -4.23 7.42
CA ARG A 292 -0.18 -4.23 8.89
C ARG A 292 -0.47 -5.60 9.49
N SER A 293 -1.19 -6.47 8.76
CA SER A 293 -1.55 -7.82 9.21
C SER A 293 -0.67 -8.92 8.61
N ALA A 294 0.34 -8.58 7.80
CA ALA A 294 1.18 -9.57 7.10
C ALA A 294 1.91 -10.53 8.05
N PHE A 295 2.25 -10.05 9.26
CA PHE A 295 2.92 -10.81 10.32
C PHE A 295 2.12 -10.76 11.64
N ALA A 296 0.80 -10.66 11.55
CA ALA A 296 -0.09 -10.62 12.70
C ALA A 296 -0.65 -12.02 13.01
N HIS A 297 -0.62 -12.41 14.29
CA HIS A 297 -1.10 -13.72 14.76
C HIS A 297 -2.24 -13.55 15.75
N LYS A 298 -3.41 -14.12 15.41
CA LYS A 298 -4.64 -14.05 16.21
C LYS A 298 -4.90 -15.36 16.97
N GLY A 299 -4.65 -16.50 16.34
CA GLY A 299 -4.96 -17.81 16.92
C GLY A 299 -4.04 -18.19 18.10
N GLY A 300 -4.63 -18.63 19.22
CA GLY A 300 -3.88 -18.95 20.44
C GLY A 300 -2.80 -20.02 20.24
N VAL A 301 -3.04 -21.02 19.40
CA VAL A 301 -2.06 -22.07 19.05
C VAL A 301 -0.86 -21.49 18.30
N HIS A 302 -1.11 -20.56 17.36
CA HIS A 302 -0.07 -19.89 16.58
C HIS A 302 0.84 -19.06 17.50
N VAL A 303 0.24 -18.22 18.35
CA VAL A 303 1.00 -17.39 19.30
C VAL A 303 1.81 -18.24 20.27
N ALA A 304 1.24 -19.34 20.80
CA ALA A 304 1.94 -20.25 21.69
C ALA A 304 3.14 -20.93 21.00
N ALA A 305 3.03 -21.28 19.72
CA ALA A 305 4.12 -21.85 18.94
C ALA A 305 5.20 -20.80 18.62
N MET A 306 4.80 -19.60 18.19
CA MET A 306 5.69 -18.46 17.91
C MET A 306 6.55 -18.07 19.13
N ARG A 307 5.98 -18.06 20.33
CA ARG A 307 6.73 -17.80 21.57
C ARG A 307 7.81 -18.85 21.86
N ARG A 308 7.66 -20.07 21.33
CA ARG A 308 8.67 -21.13 21.44
C ARG A 308 9.71 -21.05 20.34
N HIS A 309 9.26 -20.78 19.12
CA HIS A 309 10.12 -20.67 17.94
C HIS A 309 9.44 -19.80 16.88
N ALA A 310 10.05 -18.65 16.56
CA ALA A 310 9.47 -17.67 15.63
C ALA A 310 9.17 -18.25 14.24
N ASP A 311 10.06 -19.10 13.70
CA ASP A 311 9.89 -19.70 12.37
C ASP A 311 8.75 -20.72 12.28
N SER A 312 8.08 -21.03 13.41
CA SER A 312 6.97 -22.02 13.40
C SER A 312 5.76 -21.54 12.58
N TYR A 313 5.54 -20.22 12.50
CA TYR A 313 4.42 -19.59 11.78
C TYR A 313 4.81 -18.33 10.99
N GLN A 314 6.11 -18.09 10.82
CA GLN A 314 6.61 -17.00 9.98
C GLN A 314 7.46 -17.57 8.85
N HIS A 315 7.24 -17.08 7.64
CA HIS A 315 8.01 -17.49 6.46
C HIS A 315 9.27 -16.64 6.23
N ALA A 316 9.39 -15.53 6.96
CA ALA A 316 10.52 -14.61 6.96
C ALA A 316 10.49 -13.76 8.24
N ASP A 317 11.64 -13.25 8.67
CA ASP A 317 11.71 -12.23 9.72
C ASP A 317 11.11 -10.92 9.19
N PRO A 318 10.04 -10.37 9.83
CA PRO A 318 9.41 -9.14 9.40
C PRO A 318 10.35 -7.93 9.39
N ALA A 319 11.36 -7.90 10.25
CA ALA A 319 12.35 -6.82 10.30
C ALA A 319 13.14 -6.68 8.99
N LEU A 320 13.30 -7.77 8.22
CA LEU A 320 13.99 -7.75 6.92
C LEU A 320 13.30 -6.88 5.88
N VAL A 321 11.98 -6.67 6.03
CA VAL A 321 11.16 -5.84 5.15
C VAL A 321 10.63 -4.56 5.83
N GLY A 322 11.17 -4.24 7.02
CA GLY A 322 10.75 -3.08 7.82
C GLY A 322 9.35 -3.19 8.41
N ASN A 323 8.87 -4.41 8.59
CA ASN A 323 7.61 -4.69 9.26
C ASN A 323 7.88 -5.30 10.65
N GLU A 324 6.82 -5.59 11.41
CA GLU A 324 6.90 -6.14 12.76
C GLU A 324 5.93 -7.30 12.96
N SER A 325 6.29 -8.22 13.84
CA SER A 325 5.38 -9.26 14.29
C SER A 325 4.41 -8.67 15.31
N ARG A 326 3.12 -9.01 15.19
CA ARG A 326 2.06 -8.49 16.07
C ARG A 326 1.21 -9.63 16.61
N VAL A 327 0.89 -9.54 17.90
CA VAL A 327 -0.12 -10.39 18.51
C VAL A 327 -1.45 -9.65 18.54
N VAL A 328 -2.45 -10.27 17.94
CA VAL A 328 -3.83 -9.76 17.94
C VAL A 328 -4.61 -10.49 19.01
N VAL A 329 -5.35 -9.75 19.82
CA VAL A 329 -6.20 -10.29 20.88
C VAL A 329 -7.67 -10.23 20.43
N SER A 330 -8.39 -11.35 20.61
CA SER A 330 -9.80 -11.50 20.24
C SER A 330 -10.45 -12.66 21.02
N ASP A 331 -11.70 -12.97 20.71
CA ASP A 331 -12.42 -14.15 21.21
C ASP A 331 -11.73 -15.49 20.90
N LEU A 332 -10.97 -15.55 19.79
CA LEU A 332 -10.19 -16.73 19.37
C LEU A 332 -8.83 -16.84 20.09
N SER A 333 -8.49 -15.91 20.94
CA SER A 333 -7.23 -15.87 21.67
C SER A 333 -7.17 -16.89 22.79
N GLY A 334 -5.94 -17.34 23.08
CA GLY A 334 -5.61 -18.09 24.29
C GLY A 334 -4.94 -17.20 25.34
N ARG A 335 -4.63 -17.76 26.52
CA ARG A 335 -3.88 -17.06 27.58
C ARG A 335 -2.55 -16.47 27.08
N GLY A 336 -1.86 -17.22 26.22
CA GLY A 336 -0.59 -16.78 25.62
C GLY A 336 -0.69 -15.48 24.82
N ASN A 337 -1.85 -15.19 24.18
CA ASN A 337 -2.07 -13.93 23.47
C ASN A 337 -2.18 -12.75 24.44
N VAL A 338 -2.89 -12.94 25.57
CA VAL A 338 -3.06 -11.89 26.58
C VAL A 338 -1.70 -11.56 27.19
N LEU A 339 -0.91 -12.57 27.57
CA LEU A 339 0.43 -12.38 28.13
C LEU A 339 1.38 -11.72 27.12
N ALA A 340 1.39 -12.17 25.87
CA ALA A 340 2.22 -11.57 24.82
C ALA A 340 1.82 -10.11 24.54
N LYS A 341 0.52 -9.81 24.53
CA LYS A 341 0.05 -8.44 24.34
C LYS A 341 0.34 -7.55 25.54
N ALA A 342 0.25 -8.09 26.75
CA ALA A 342 0.63 -7.37 27.96
C ALA A 342 2.13 -7.01 27.95
N GLU A 343 3.00 -7.96 27.56
CA GLU A 343 4.43 -7.75 27.39
C GLU A 343 4.72 -6.66 26.33
N GLU A 344 4.08 -6.74 25.15
CA GLU A 344 4.17 -5.74 24.08
C GLU A 344 3.77 -4.33 24.56
N LEU A 345 2.73 -4.25 25.40
CA LEU A 345 2.21 -2.98 25.94
C LEU A 345 2.92 -2.51 27.22
N GLY A 346 3.90 -3.28 27.72
CA GLY A 346 4.60 -2.97 28.97
C GLY A 346 3.70 -3.03 30.20
N VAL A 347 2.64 -3.86 30.16
CA VAL A 347 1.66 -4.03 31.25
C VAL A 347 1.97 -5.32 32.01
N LEU A 348 2.14 -5.24 33.33
CA LEU A 348 2.32 -6.41 34.17
C LEU A 348 0.96 -7.10 34.38
N VAL A 349 0.90 -8.39 34.18
CA VAL A 349 -0.27 -9.23 34.45
C VAL A 349 0.14 -10.25 35.49
N ALA A 350 -0.54 -10.28 36.64
CA ALA A 350 -0.26 -11.24 37.69
C ALA A 350 -0.76 -12.65 37.28
N ASP A 351 -0.17 -13.69 37.91
CA ASP A 351 -0.54 -15.08 37.63
C ASP A 351 -2.05 -15.30 37.85
N GLY A 352 -2.73 -15.80 36.84
CA GLY A 352 -4.18 -16.07 36.85
C GLY A 352 -5.03 -14.90 36.32
N GLU A 353 -4.56 -13.66 36.32
CA GLU A 353 -5.30 -12.51 35.81
C GLU A 353 -5.48 -12.57 34.29
N GLU A 354 -4.56 -13.25 33.58
CA GLU A 354 -4.68 -13.47 32.11
C GLU A 354 -5.93 -14.27 31.74
N VAL A 355 -6.39 -15.17 32.65
CA VAL A 355 -7.61 -15.96 32.43
C VAL A 355 -8.85 -15.07 32.52
N GLU A 356 -8.91 -14.25 33.56
CA GLU A 356 -10.03 -13.32 33.77
C GLU A 356 -10.06 -12.23 32.69
N ALA A 357 -8.89 -11.69 32.27
CA ALA A 357 -8.80 -10.75 31.17
C ALA A 357 -9.31 -11.38 29.86
N LEU A 358 -8.93 -12.63 29.57
CA LEU A 358 -9.41 -13.37 28.41
C LEU A 358 -10.92 -13.56 28.43
N GLU A 359 -11.49 -13.95 29.58
CA GLU A 359 -12.95 -14.08 29.73
C GLU A 359 -13.68 -12.76 29.54
N GLN A 360 -13.12 -11.66 30.05
CA GLN A 360 -13.67 -10.33 29.83
C GLN A 360 -13.64 -9.92 28.34
N ILE A 361 -12.54 -10.20 27.65
CA ILE A 361 -12.41 -9.96 26.20
C ILE A 361 -13.48 -10.74 25.44
N LYS A 362 -13.62 -12.05 25.70
CA LYS A 362 -14.63 -12.89 25.03
C LYS A 362 -16.05 -12.38 25.26
N ARG A 363 -16.38 -11.99 26.50
CA ARG A 363 -17.69 -11.43 26.82
C ARG A 363 -17.94 -10.09 26.13
N ALA A 364 -16.91 -9.25 26.04
CA ALA A 364 -17.00 -7.96 25.36
C ALA A 364 -17.18 -8.13 23.84
N GLU A 365 -16.43 -9.04 23.21
CA GLU A 365 -16.59 -9.33 21.78
C GLU A 365 -17.94 -10.01 21.47
N ALA A 366 -18.44 -10.85 22.36
CA ALA A 366 -19.79 -11.42 22.23
C ALA A 366 -20.90 -10.35 22.28
N ARG A 367 -20.64 -9.20 22.91
CA ARG A 367 -21.54 -8.03 22.91
C ARG A 367 -21.34 -7.10 21.73
N GLY A 368 -20.36 -7.37 20.86
CA GLY A 368 -20.12 -6.62 19.63
C GLY A 368 -18.85 -5.75 19.62
N LEU A 369 -18.06 -5.69 20.70
CA LEU A 369 -16.75 -5.05 20.62
C LEU A 369 -15.83 -5.81 19.68
N SER A 370 -14.73 -5.18 19.27
CA SER A 370 -13.65 -5.84 18.53
C SER A 370 -12.33 -5.16 18.88
N TYR A 371 -11.48 -5.88 19.51
CA TYR A 371 -10.19 -5.35 19.97
C TYR A 371 -9.09 -5.39 18.91
N GLU A 372 -9.31 -6.08 17.78
CA GLU A 372 -8.32 -6.24 16.71
C GLU A 372 -7.77 -4.92 16.15
N GLY A 373 -8.62 -3.90 16.09
CA GLY A 373 -8.25 -2.56 15.66
C GLY A 373 -8.19 -1.51 16.77
N ALA A 374 -8.37 -1.92 18.05
CA ALA A 374 -8.51 -1.01 19.19
C ALA A 374 -7.47 -1.34 20.29
N GLU A 375 -6.20 -1.19 19.97
CA GLU A 375 -5.09 -1.54 20.87
C GLU A 375 -5.10 -0.74 22.18
N ALA A 376 -5.57 0.51 22.13
CA ALA A 376 -5.70 1.32 23.34
C ALA A 376 -6.77 0.77 24.30
N SER A 377 -7.91 0.27 23.78
CA SER A 377 -8.95 -0.34 24.63
C SER A 377 -8.46 -1.63 25.28
N ILE A 378 -7.65 -2.47 24.58
CA ILE A 378 -6.98 -3.62 25.20
C ILE A 378 -5.98 -3.18 26.28
N SER A 379 -5.19 -2.16 26.01
CA SER A 379 -4.24 -1.63 26.99
C SER A 379 -4.95 -1.16 28.25
N LEU A 380 -6.06 -0.43 28.09
CA LEU A 380 -6.87 0.01 29.22
C LEU A 380 -7.49 -1.16 29.99
N LEU A 381 -8.04 -2.15 29.28
CA LEU A 381 -8.60 -3.35 29.91
C LEU A 381 -7.57 -4.04 30.81
N LEU A 382 -6.32 -4.17 30.35
CA LEU A 382 -5.24 -4.78 31.13
C LEU A 382 -4.76 -3.86 32.27
N ARG A 383 -4.58 -2.55 32.01
CA ARG A 383 -4.13 -1.57 33.02
C ARG A 383 -5.14 -1.38 34.15
N ARG A 384 -6.44 -1.34 33.86
CA ARG A 384 -7.53 -1.19 34.85
C ARG A 384 -7.59 -2.35 35.86
N ARG A 385 -6.92 -3.47 35.55
CA ARG A 385 -6.79 -4.63 36.42
C ARG A 385 -5.55 -4.57 37.32
N GLN A 386 -4.62 -3.68 37.06
CA GLN A 386 -3.40 -3.59 37.85
C GLN A 386 -3.68 -3.07 39.27
N PRO A 387 -3.07 -3.67 40.32
CA PRO A 387 -3.16 -3.13 41.66
C PRO A 387 -2.69 -1.66 41.70
N GLY A 388 -3.55 -0.80 42.27
CA GLY A 388 -3.22 0.61 42.39
C GLY A 388 -3.52 1.45 41.15
N TYR A 389 -4.08 0.86 40.08
CA TYR A 389 -4.56 1.66 38.95
C TYR A 389 -5.75 2.52 39.39
N SER A 390 -5.70 3.82 39.06
CA SER A 390 -6.81 4.75 39.25
C SER A 390 -7.07 5.44 37.93
N ALA A 391 -8.29 5.30 37.43
CA ALA A 391 -8.71 6.02 36.23
C ALA A 391 -8.64 7.53 36.49
N PRO A 392 -8.18 8.34 35.51
CA PRO A 392 -8.06 9.79 35.67
C PRO A 392 -9.42 10.47 35.91
N PHE A 393 -10.49 9.86 35.46
CA PHE A 393 -11.88 10.31 35.69
C PHE A 393 -12.85 9.13 35.57
N SER A 394 -14.08 9.31 36.06
CA SER A 394 -15.18 8.38 35.84
C SER A 394 -16.43 9.13 35.41
N ILE A 395 -17.14 8.60 34.40
CA ILE A 395 -18.40 9.19 33.92
C ILE A 395 -19.54 8.72 34.83
N LEU A 396 -20.27 9.68 35.39
CA LEU A 396 -21.41 9.41 36.24
C LEU A 396 -22.71 9.34 35.43
N ASP A 397 -22.94 10.33 34.59
CA ASP A 397 -24.04 10.36 33.63
C ASP A 397 -23.78 11.36 32.50
N TYR A 398 -24.54 11.24 31.42
CA TYR A 398 -24.54 12.17 30.30
C TYR A 398 -25.90 12.21 29.62
N GLN A 399 -26.18 13.32 28.93
CA GLN A 399 -27.37 13.51 28.13
C GLN A 399 -26.99 14.23 26.84
N VAL A 400 -27.62 13.85 25.72
CA VAL A 400 -27.49 14.54 24.43
C VAL A 400 -28.87 15.00 23.97
N MET A 401 -28.99 16.28 23.64
CA MET A 401 -30.18 16.89 23.07
C MET A 401 -29.90 17.28 21.62
N VAL A 402 -30.74 16.80 20.71
CA VAL A 402 -30.71 17.15 19.29
C VAL A 402 -32.07 17.74 18.94
N GLY A 403 -32.10 18.91 18.34
CA GLY A 403 -33.37 19.55 18.01
C GLY A 403 -33.26 20.73 17.07
N LYS A 404 -34.42 21.36 16.79
CA LYS A 404 -34.48 22.60 16.03
C LYS A 404 -35.20 23.68 16.89
N ARG A 405 -34.52 24.81 17.05
CA ARG A 405 -35.09 25.97 17.74
C ARG A 405 -35.16 27.13 16.75
N GLN A 406 -36.39 27.61 16.47
CA GLN A 406 -36.64 28.68 15.48
C GLN A 406 -36.05 28.36 14.08
N GLY A 407 -36.09 27.08 13.66
CA GLY A 407 -35.58 26.64 12.38
C GLY A 407 -34.06 26.36 12.34
N VAL A 408 -33.32 26.69 13.39
CA VAL A 408 -31.87 26.41 13.51
C VAL A 408 -31.65 25.10 14.28
N GLU A 409 -30.85 24.23 13.71
CA GLU A 409 -30.44 23.01 14.41
C GLU A 409 -29.53 23.34 15.59
N PHE A 410 -29.74 22.64 16.71
CA PHE A 410 -28.84 22.67 17.84
C PHE A 410 -28.56 21.25 18.32
N VAL A 411 -27.34 21.02 18.73
CA VAL A 411 -26.89 19.77 19.36
C VAL A 411 -26.11 20.17 20.61
N GLU A 412 -26.59 19.76 21.76
CA GLU A 412 -25.99 20.03 23.05
C GLU A 412 -25.81 18.72 23.82
N ALA A 413 -24.66 18.51 24.46
CA ALA A 413 -24.45 17.43 25.40
C ALA A 413 -24.11 17.97 26.79
N THR A 414 -24.67 17.34 27.84
CA THR A 414 -24.24 17.55 29.21
C THR A 414 -23.55 16.28 29.71
N VAL A 415 -22.46 16.46 30.45
CA VAL A 415 -21.74 15.34 31.10
C VAL A 415 -21.55 15.66 32.58
N ARG A 416 -21.69 14.63 33.41
CA ARG A 416 -21.32 14.68 34.79
C ARG A 416 -20.31 13.60 35.09
N LEU A 417 -19.15 13.99 35.57
CA LEU A 417 -18.03 13.07 35.82
C LEU A 417 -17.34 13.39 37.14
N GLU A 418 -16.70 12.41 37.69
CA GLU A 418 -15.81 12.55 38.84
C GLU A 418 -14.37 12.65 38.35
N VAL A 419 -13.64 13.69 38.76
CA VAL A 419 -12.24 13.91 38.49
C VAL A 419 -11.54 14.44 39.74
N ALA A 420 -10.43 13.84 40.13
CA ALA A 420 -9.67 14.20 41.36
C ALA A 420 -10.55 14.25 42.61
N GLY A 421 -11.57 13.37 42.75
CA GLY A 421 -12.47 13.32 43.86
C GLY A 421 -13.58 14.41 43.89
N GLN A 422 -13.72 15.17 42.79
CA GLN A 422 -14.74 16.23 42.64
C GLN A 422 -15.69 15.88 41.49
N VAL A 423 -16.97 16.13 41.71
CA VAL A 423 -17.97 15.99 40.67
C VAL A 423 -18.02 17.28 39.85
N VAL A 424 -17.76 17.14 38.54
CA VAL A 424 -17.81 18.24 37.57
C VAL A 424 -18.99 18.01 36.65
N HIS A 425 -19.78 19.06 36.43
CA HIS A 425 -20.91 19.06 35.52
C HIS A 425 -20.73 20.14 34.46
N THR A 426 -20.69 19.78 33.20
CA THR A 426 -20.47 20.70 32.09
C THR A 426 -21.42 20.42 30.94
N ALA A 427 -21.61 21.44 30.08
CA ALA A 427 -22.30 21.30 28.83
C ALA A 427 -21.40 21.73 27.66
N GLY A 428 -21.57 21.10 26.52
CA GLY A 428 -20.84 21.39 25.28
C GLY A 428 -21.77 21.35 24.07
N ASP A 429 -21.50 22.21 23.10
CA ASP A 429 -22.19 22.26 21.82
C ASP A 429 -21.33 21.60 20.75
N GLY A 430 -21.98 21.10 19.70
CA GLY A 430 -21.30 20.49 18.56
C GLY A 430 -22.16 20.48 17.30
N ASN A 431 -21.54 20.13 16.17
CA ASN A 431 -22.22 19.91 14.89
C ASN A 431 -22.93 18.56 14.80
N GLY A 432 -22.85 17.75 15.85
CA GLY A 432 -23.49 16.46 15.99
C GLY A 432 -23.33 15.90 17.41
N PRO A 433 -24.04 14.80 17.74
CA PRO A 433 -24.03 14.20 19.08
C PRO A 433 -22.65 13.91 19.65
N VAL A 434 -21.77 13.30 18.83
CA VAL A 434 -20.41 12.91 19.24
C VAL A 434 -19.52 14.14 19.47
N SER A 435 -19.64 15.15 18.59
CA SER A 435 -18.92 16.43 18.73
C SER A 435 -19.35 17.19 20.00
N ALA A 436 -20.62 17.19 20.32
CA ALA A 436 -21.13 17.80 21.55
C ALA A 436 -20.64 17.07 22.81
N LEU A 437 -20.62 15.72 22.80
CA LEU A 437 -20.06 14.91 23.88
C LEU A 437 -18.54 15.15 24.06
N ASP A 438 -17.76 15.16 22.98
CA ASP A 438 -16.33 15.45 23.02
C ASP A 438 -16.06 16.86 23.59
N SER A 439 -16.84 17.85 23.15
CA SER A 439 -16.78 19.23 23.65
C SER A 439 -17.07 19.31 25.16
N ALA A 440 -18.14 18.64 25.63
CA ALA A 440 -18.51 18.63 27.03
C ALA A 440 -17.45 17.91 27.90
N LEU A 441 -16.93 16.75 27.46
CA LEU A 441 -15.87 16.01 28.14
C LEU A 441 -14.58 16.84 28.23
N ARG A 442 -14.13 17.43 27.14
CA ARG A 442 -12.94 18.29 27.12
C ARG A 442 -13.07 19.47 28.06
N LYS A 443 -14.22 20.10 28.06
CA LYS A 443 -14.52 21.24 28.95
C LYS A 443 -14.46 20.86 30.43
N ALA A 444 -14.95 19.64 30.77
CA ALA A 444 -14.88 19.12 32.14
C ALA A 444 -13.42 18.75 32.55
N LEU A 445 -12.64 18.21 31.65
CA LEU A 445 -11.33 17.64 31.96
C LEU A 445 -10.15 18.63 31.80
N SER A 446 -10.28 19.66 30.94
CA SER A 446 -9.16 20.55 30.57
C SER A 446 -8.55 21.29 31.75
N ALA A 447 -9.34 21.62 32.78
CA ALA A 447 -8.84 22.29 33.97
C ALA A 447 -7.91 21.39 34.82
N HIS A 448 -8.13 20.08 34.75
CA HIS A 448 -7.36 19.07 35.49
C HIS A 448 -6.24 18.47 34.64
N PHE A 449 -6.43 18.42 33.34
CA PHE A 449 -5.50 17.78 32.38
C PHE A 449 -5.20 18.67 31.18
N PRO A 450 -4.24 19.63 31.28
CA PRO A 450 -3.85 20.50 30.16
C PRO A 450 -3.36 19.73 28.93
N ALA A 451 -2.82 18.52 29.11
CA ALA A 451 -2.35 17.63 28.04
C ALA A 451 -3.47 17.22 27.08
N LEU A 452 -4.75 17.30 27.49
CA LEU A 452 -5.87 16.95 26.65
C LEU A 452 -6.00 17.82 25.39
N SER A 453 -5.45 19.04 25.43
CA SER A 453 -5.40 19.94 24.26
C SER A 453 -4.59 19.39 23.09
N ARG A 454 -3.66 18.47 23.35
CA ARG A 454 -2.81 17.83 22.33
C ARG A 454 -3.48 16.62 21.68
N ILE A 455 -4.49 16.04 22.32
CA ILE A 455 -5.22 14.88 21.83
C ILE A 455 -6.27 15.32 20.82
N GLN A 456 -6.16 14.82 19.59
CA GLN A 456 -7.08 15.12 18.49
C GLN A 456 -7.75 13.83 18.02
N LEU A 457 -9.05 13.88 17.80
CA LEU A 457 -9.78 12.84 17.09
C LEU A 457 -9.39 12.91 15.61
N ALA A 458 -8.87 11.80 15.06
CA ALA A 458 -8.39 11.72 13.69
C ALA A 458 -9.40 11.05 12.75
N ASP A 459 -10.13 10.03 13.24
CA ASP A 459 -11.14 9.33 12.46
C ASP A 459 -12.24 8.76 13.37
N TYR A 460 -13.43 8.58 12.80
CA TYR A 460 -14.61 8.06 13.48
C TYR A 460 -15.36 7.11 12.55
N LYS A 461 -15.39 5.83 12.89
CA LYS A 461 -16.00 4.77 12.08
C LYS A 461 -17.13 4.10 12.83
N VAL A 462 -18.26 3.92 12.16
CA VAL A 462 -19.45 3.27 12.72
C VAL A 462 -19.82 2.06 11.86
N ARG A 463 -20.11 0.94 12.52
CA ARG A 463 -20.58 -0.28 11.87
C ARG A 463 -21.76 -0.88 12.60
N ILE A 464 -22.84 -1.17 11.89
CA ILE A 464 -23.96 -1.97 12.35
C ILE A 464 -23.54 -3.45 12.29
N LEU A 465 -23.68 -4.19 13.40
CA LEU A 465 -23.22 -5.57 13.50
C LEU A 465 -24.28 -6.60 13.13
N ASP A 466 -25.54 -6.29 13.39
CA ASP A 466 -26.66 -7.18 13.05
C ASP A 466 -27.73 -6.38 12.31
N SER A 467 -27.64 -6.39 10.99
CA SER A 467 -28.58 -5.68 10.11
C SER A 467 -30.00 -6.23 10.16
N ASN A 468 -30.20 -7.46 10.65
CA ASN A 468 -31.54 -8.08 10.73
C ASN A 468 -32.35 -7.53 11.90
N SER A 469 -31.70 -6.94 12.91
CA SER A 469 -32.34 -6.34 14.08
C SER A 469 -32.83 -4.90 13.83
N GLY A 470 -32.70 -4.37 12.61
CA GLY A 470 -33.16 -3.03 12.26
C GLY A 470 -32.57 -1.93 13.16
N THR A 471 -33.44 -1.09 13.70
CA THR A 471 -33.02 0.02 14.61
C THR A 471 -32.58 -0.45 16.00
N GLY A 472 -32.79 -1.71 16.36
CA GLY A 472 -32.30 -2.32 17.60
C GLY A 472 -30.93 -3.01 17.45
N ALA A 473 -30.32 -2.92 16.27
CA ALA A 473 -29.02 -3.52 16.00
C ALA A 473 -27.91 -2.94 16.87
N VAL A 474 -26.99 -3.77 17.33
CA VAL A 474 -25.77 -3.31 18.00
C VAL A 474 -24.90 -2.55 17.02
N THR A 475 -24.48 -1.36 17.44
CA THR A 475 -23.58 -0.49 16.70
C THR A 475 -22.21 -0.51 17.37
N ARG A 476 -21.17 -0.76 16.57
CA ARG A 476 -19.77 -0.64 16.97
C ARG A 476 -19.23 0.70 16.49
N VAL A 477 -18.58 1.41 17.40
CA VAL A 477 -17.87 2.67 17.12
C VAL A 477 -16.40 2.46 17.35
N LEU A 478 -15.57 2.81 16.36
CA LEU A 478 -14.11 2.86 16.44
C LEU A 478 -13.70 4.34 16.33
N ILE A 479 -12.87 4.79 17.26
CA ILE A 479 -12.30 6.14 17.27
C ILE A 479 -10.80 6.03 17.15
N ASP A 480 -10.24 6.68 16.12
CA ASP A 480 -8.81 6.89 15.98
C ASP A 480 -8.48 8.29 16.50
N SER A 481 -7.55 8.34 17.47
CA SER A 481 -7.04 9.59 18.04
C SER A 481 -5.53 9.68 17.86
N ARG A 482 -4.99 10.90 17.94
CA ARG A 482 -3.56 11.16 17.80
C ARG A 482 -3.09 12.30 18.70
N ASP A 483 -1.79 12.25 19.02
CA ASP A 483 -1.02 13.34 19.60
C ASP A 483 0.35 13.48 18.89
N GLU A 484 1.26 14.25 19.44
CA GLU A 484 2.63 14.41 18.92
C GLU A 484 3.48 13.14 18.98
N HIS A 485 3.09 12.12 19.76
CA HIS A 485 3.80 10.86 19.95
C HIS A 485 3.22 9.69 19.14
N GLY A 486 2.13 9.91 18.40
CA GLY A 486 1.51 8.92 17.53
C GLY A 486 0.00 8.81 17.65
N SER A 487 -0.58 7.79 17.00
CA SER A 487 -2.01 7.53 16.96
C SER A 487 -2.37 6.28 17.76
N TRP A 488 -3.64 6.20 18.21
CA TRP A 488 -4.22 5.04 18.87
C TRP A 488 -5.70 4.91 18.55
N SER A 489 -6.24 3.70 18.71
CA SER A 489 -7.63 3.40 18.41
C SER A 489 -8.34 2.82 19.64
N THR A 490 -9.58 3.25 19.84
CA THR A 490 -10.48 2.76 20.89
C THR A 490 -11.80 2.31 20.32
N VAL A 491 -12.52 1.44 21.02
CA VAL A 491 -13.78 0.85 20.57
C VAL A 491 -14.84 0.88 21.64
N GLY A 492 -16.07 1.16 21.22
CA GLY A 492 -17.27 0.98 22.03
C GLY A 492 -18.35 0.25 21.24
N ALA A 493 -19.25 -0.46 21.92
CA ALA A 493 -20.35 -1.18 21.29
C ALA A 493 -21.61 -1.19 22.14
N SER A 494 -22.73 -0.74 21.56
CA SER A 494 -24.04 -0.68 22.18
C SER A 494 -25.14 -0.70 21.11
N ALA A 495 -26.36 -1.09 21.51
CA ALA A 495 -27.56 -0.83 20.68
C ALA A 495 -27.85 0.68 20.54
N ASN A 496 -27.32 1.50 21.47
CA ASN A 496 -27.39 2.95 21.40
C ASN A 496 -26.05 3.50 20.91
N ILE A 497 -26.05 4.11 19.73
CA ILE A 497 -24.83 4.69 19.12
C ILE A 497 -24.17 5.76 20.00
N ILE A 498 -24.95 6.47 20.81
CA ILE A 498 -24.42 7.49 21.73
C ILE A 498 -23.61 6.84 22.84
N ASP A 499 -24.10 5.73 23.41
CA ASP A 499 -23.38 4.98 24.43
C ASP A 499 -22.10 4.37 23.87
N ALA A 500 -22.17 3.75 22.67
CA ALA A 500 -21.00 3.21 21.99
C ALA A 500 -19.94 4.30 21.71
N SER A 501 -20.39 5.50 21.31
CA SER A 501 -19.50 6.63 21.06
C SER A 501 -18.88 7.16 22.35
N MET A 502 -19.66 7.25 23.42
CA MET A 502 -19.19 7.70 24.73
C MET A 502 -18.13 6.76 25.31
N GLU A 503 -18.36 5.44 25.23
CA GLU A 503 -17.39 4.43 25.65
C GLU A 503 -16.05 4.60 24.90
N ALA A 504 -16.10 4.71 23.57
CA ALA A 504 -14.90 4.87 22.75
C ALA A 504 -14.17 6.21 23.01
N LEU A 505 -14.92 7.32 23.20
CA LEU A 505 -14.36 8.64 23.52
C LEU A 505 -13.69 8.66 24.90
N ALA A 506 -14.36 8.11 25.91
CA ALA A 506 -13.82 8.06 27.26
C ALA A 506 -12.52 7.23 27.32
N ASP A 507 -12.55 6.06 26.71
CA ASP A 507 -11.36 5.21 26.57
C ASP A 507 -10.22 5.95 25.84
N SER A 508 -10.54 6.68 24.78
CA SER A 508 -9.53 7.44 24.02
C SER A 508 -8.86 8.53 24.86
N MET A 509 -9.62 9.26 25.64
CA MET A 509 -9.10 10.31 26.53
C MET A 509 -8.29 9.71 27.69
N GLU A 510 -8.83 8.67 28.34
CA GLU A 510 -8.13 7.98 29.44
C GLU A 510 -6.79 7.40 28.99
N TYR A 511 -6.76 6.74 27.83
CA TYR A 511 -5.53 6.20 27.27
C TYR A 511 -4.52 7.31 26.91
N GLY A 512 -4.97 8.37 26.23
CA GLY A 512 -4.13 9.49 25.84
C GLY A 512 -3.53 10.24 27.03
N LEU A 513 -4.30 10.42 28.11
CA LEU A 513 -3.82 11.03 29.36
C LEU A 513 -2.80 10.13 30.10
N GLY A 514 -2.88 8.83 29.93
CA GLY A 514 -1.95 7.84 30.53
C GLY A 514 -0.68 7.59 29.71
N ARG A 515 -0.52 8.23 28.54
CA ARG A 515 0.72 8.20 27.74
C ARG A 515 1.70 9.22 28.32
N ARG A 516 2.87 8.75 28.71
CA ARG A 516 3.98 9.60 29.22
C ARG A 516 5.11 9.64 28.22
#